data_b4888d23f1c7f6b0e20b579b481b6ffa
#
_entry.id   b4888d23f1c7f6b0e20b579b481b6ffa
#
_cell.length_a   1.000
_cell.length_b   1.000
_cell.length_c   1.000
_cell.angle_alpha   90.00
_cell.angle_beta   90.00
_cell.angle_gamma   90.00
#
_symmetry.space_group_name_H-M   'P 1'
#
loop_
_entity.id
_entity.type
_entity.pdbx_description
1 polymer ?
#
loop_
_entity_poly.entity_id
_entity_poly.type
_entity_poly.pdbx_seq_one_letter_code
_entity_poly.pdbx_strand_id
1 'polypeptide(L)' 'MHIRRRLILTIPAILALANCVVAQEPFPNINDAEGQLYTALDSLHQAPSDFRGHKAEAIRLIHDAISELEIAKQVAN' A
#
# COMPACT_ATOMS: atom_id res chain seq x y z
N MET A 1 33.97 -24.26 22.46
CA MET A 1 33.55 -24.14 22.53
C MET A 1 32.98 -23.32 22.13
N HIS A 2 32.58 -22.72 21.73
CA HIS A 2 31.98 -21.93 21.29
C HIS A 2 31.77 -21.94 20.01
N ILE A 3 31.88 -22.44 19.37
CA ILE A 3 31.76 -22.61 18.15
C ILE A 3 30.44 -22.60 17.69
N ARG A 4 29.52 -23.13 18.30
CA ARG A 4 28.25 -23.18 17.89
C ARG A 4 27.66 -21.92 17.63
N ARG A 5 28.04 -20.94 18.16
CA ARG A 5 27.46 -19.79 17.96
C ARG A 5 27.53 -19.33 16.66
N ARG A 6 28.39 -19.62 15.94
CA ARG A 6 28.56 -19.16 14.70
C ARG A 6 27.46 -19.51 13.86
N LEU A 7 26.79 -20.50 14.05
CA LEU A 7 25.74 -20.89 13.19
C LEU A 7 24.73 -19.86 13.07
N ILE A 8 24.39 -19.25 14.08
CA ILE A 8 23.41 -18.24 14.05
C ILE A 8 23.64 -17.15 13.10
N LEU A 9 24.80 -16.80 12.89
CA LEU A 9 25.09 -15.76 11.96
C LEU A 9 24.52 -15.93 10.60
N THR A 10 24.47 -17.09 10.12
CA THR A 10 24.03 -17.29 8.77
C THR A 10 22.60 -16.91 8.56
N ILE A 11 21.79 -17.09 9.52
CA ILE A 11 20.41 -16.78 9.37
C ILE A 11 20.09 -15.37 8.96
N PRO A 12 20.64 -14.39 9.58
CA PRO A 12 20.35 -13.01 9.23
C PRO A 12 20.63 -12.69 7.79
N ALA A 13 21.62 -13.34 7.29
CA ALA A 13 22.00 -13.08 5.93
C ALA A 13 20.87 -13.41 4.99
N ILE A 14 20.19 -14.45 5.26
CA ILE A 14 19.10 -14.85 4.41
C ILE A 14 18.00 -13.86 4.42
N LEU A 15 17.72 -13.31 5.55
CA LEU A 15 16.68 -12.34 5.64
C LEU A 15 17.01 -11.12 4.81
N ALA A 16 18.22 -10.76 4.81
CA ALA A 16 18.61 -9.59 4.06
C ALA A 16 18.34 -9.79 2.60
N LEU A 17 18.56 -10.95 2.11
CA LEU A 17 18.32 -11.22 0.73
C LEU A 17 16.86 -11.06 0.40
N ALA A 18 16.03 -11.56 1.24
CA ALA A 18 14.62 -11.47 0.99
C ALA A 18 14.21 -10.01 0.89
N ASN A 19 14.77 -9.20 1.74
CA ASN A 19 14.43 -7.82 1.70
C ASN A 19 14.84 -7.16 0.42
N CYS A 20 15.95 -7.50 -0.08
CA CYS A 20 16.42 -6.90 -1.30
C CYS A 20 15.46 -7.16 -2.42
N VAL A 21 14.95 -8.31 -2.48
CA VAL A 21 14.07 -8.65 -3.54
C VAL A 21 12.76 -7.94 -3.47
N VAL A 22 12.26 -7.83 -2.29
CA VAL A 22 10.99 -7.22 -2.17
C VAL A 22 10.95 -5.77 -2.31
N ALA A 23 12.01 -5.14 -2.16
CA ALA A 23 12.01 -3.74 -2.12
C ALA A 23 12.05 -3.01 -3.42
N GLN A 24 11.47 -3.51 -4.42
CA GLN A 24 11.65 -2.87 -5.67
C GLN A 24 10.47 -2.16 -6.28
N GLU A 25 9.39 -2.16 -5.61
CA GLU A 25 8.22 -1.52 -6.17
C GLU A 25 8.37 -0.01 -6.14
N PRO A 26 8.18 0.69 -7.23
CA PRO A 26 8.28 2.14 -7.22
C PRO A 26 7.07 2.74 -6.54
N PHE A 27 7.26 3.85 -5.87
CA PHE A 27 6.18 4.56 -5.20
C PHE A 27 5.39 3.68 -4.22
N PRO A 28 6.07 3.01 -3.31
CA PRO A 28 5.34 2.09 -2.43
C PRO A 28 4.28 2.77 -1.57
N ASN A 29 4.54 3.99 -1.13
CA ASN A 29 3.55 4.66 -0.30
C ASN A 29 2.34 5.09 -1.11
N ILE A 30 2.54 5.52 -2.33
CA ILE A 30 1.42 5.91 -3.17
C ILE A 30 0.62 4.68 -3.57
N ASN A 31 1.28 3.60 -3.87
CA ASN A 31 0.59 2.37 -4.22
C ASN A 31 -0.23 1.86 -3.04
N ASP A 32 0.30 1.98 -1.83
CA ASP A 32 -0.44 1.58 -0.65
C ASP A 32 -1.66 2.46 -0.46
N ALA A 33 -1.52 3.76 -0.66
CA ALA A 33 -2.62 4.67 -0.50
C ALA A 33 -3.72 4.37 -1.51
N GLU A 34 -3.35 4.09 -2.74
CA GLU A 34 -4.33 3.74 -3.75
C GLU A 34 -5.07 2.47 -3.35
N GLY A 35 -4.37 1.48 -2.85
CA GLY A 35 -5.01 0.25 -2.43
C GLY A 35 -6.00 0.48 -1.31
N GLN A 36 -5.64 1.34 -0.37
CA GLN A 36 -6.54 1.65 0.73
C GLN A 36 -7.76 2.42 0.25
N LEU A 37 -7.60 3.28 -0.73
CA LEU A 37 -8.72 4.02 -1.29
C LEU A 37 -9.68 3.09 -2.03
N TYR A 38 -9.15 2.10 -2.74
CA TYR A 38 -10.01 1.14 -3.41
C TYR A 38 -10.77 0.29 -2.39
N THR A 39 -10.13 -0.05 -1.28
CA THR A 39 -10.81 -0.77 -0.22
C THR A 39 -11.92 0.07 0.38
N ALA A 40 -11.65 1.37 0.54
CA ALA A 40 -12.67 2.27 1.07
C ALA A 40 -13.86 2.37 0.12
N LEU A 41 -13.59 2.41 -1.19
CA LEU A 41 -14.68 2.46 -2.15
C LEU A 41 -15.55 1.22 -2.03
N ASP A 42 -14.93 0.08 -1.87
CA ASP A 42 -15.66 -1.15 -1.75
C ASP A 42 -16.57 -1.12 -0.53
N SER A 43 -16.06 -0.64 0.58
CA SER A 43 -16.85 -0.52 1.78
C SER A 43 -18.01 0.45 1.60
N LEU A 44 -17.78 1.55 0.92
CA LEU A 44 -18.84 2.53 0.70
C LEU A 44 -19.93 1.97 -0.19
N HIS A 45 -19.56 1.20 -1.21
CA HIS A 45 -20.56 0.62 -2.07
C HIS A 45 -21.42 -0.38 -1.32
N GLN A 46 -20.89 -0.98 -0.29
CA GLN A 46 -21.66 -1.93 0.51
C GLN A 46 -22.47 -1.29 1.62
N ALA A 47 -22.27 -0.02 1.87
CA ALA A 47 -22.99 0.66 2.94
C ALA A 47 -24.48 0.71 2.58
N PRO A 48 -25.33 0.43 3.54
CA PRO A 48 -26.77 0.26 3.25
C PRO A 48 -27.56 1.53 3.04
N SER A 49 -27.00 2.68 3.33
CA SER A 49 -27.73 3.91 3.22
C SER A 49 -27.03 4.89 2.33
N ASP A 50 -27.77 5.86 1.83
CA ASP A 50 -27.23 6.89 1.02
C ASP A 50 -26.73 8.06 1.87
N PHE A 51 -27.15 8.12 3.12
CA PHE A 51 -26.73 9.16 4.04
C PHE A 51 -26.89 10.57 3.43
N ARG A 52 -28.07 10.81 2.87
CA ARG A 52 -28.44 12.11 2.32
C ARG A 52 -27.51 12.55 1.20
N GLY A 53 -27.03 11.63 0.43
CA GLY A 53 -26.15 11.93 -0.68
C GLY A 53 -24.68 12.04 -0.31
N HIS A 54 -24.37 12.01 0.97
CA HIS A 54 -22.98 12.14 1.37
C HIS A 54 -22.15 10.91 0.99
N LYS A 55 -22.80 9.76 0.87
CA LYS A 55 -22.08 8.56 0.43
C LYS A 55 -21.61 8.76 -1.00
N ALA A 56 -22.48 9.25 -1.88
CA ALA A 56 -22.09 9.48 -3.28
C ALA A 56 -20.99 10.52 -3.38
N GLU A 57 -21.08 11.54 -2.56
CA GLU A 57 -20.07 12.58 -2.59
C GLU A 57 -18.73 12.03 -2.11
N ALA A 58 -18.73 11.19 -1.09
CA ALA A 58 -17.49 10.59 -0.60
C ALA A 58 -16.88 9.71 -1.68
N ILE A 59 -17.70 8.94 -2.39
CA ILE A 59 -17.21 8.08 -3.44
C ILE A 59 -16.56 8.94 -4.54
N ARG A 60 -17.20 10.05 -4.89
CA ARG A 60 -16.64 10.92 -5.91
C ARG A 60 -15.29 11.49 -5.48
N LEU A 61 -15.19 11.91 -4.23
CA LEU A 61 -13.93 12.47 -3.74
C LEU A 61 -12.82 11.41 -3.71
N ILE A 62 -13.17 10.17 -3.42
CA ILE A 62 -12.17 9.12 -3.43
C ILE A 62 -11.69 8.87 -4.85
N HIS A 63 -12.58 8.89 -5.83
CA HIS A 63 -12.17 8.74 -7.22
C HIS A 63 -11.25 9.88 -7.63
N ASP A 64 -11.55 11.10 -7.20
CA ASP A 64 -10.68 12.22 -7.50
C ASP A 64 -9.32 12.04 -6.86
N ALA A 65 -9.30 11.53 -5.63
CA ALA A 65 -8.04 11.31 -4.95
C ALA A 65 -7.19 10.26 -5.67
N ILE A 66 -7.82 9.20 -6.15
CA ILE A 66 -7.09 8.18 -6.87
C ILE A 66 -6.50 8.77 -8.16
N SER A 67 -7.26 9.60 -8.84
CA SER A 67 -6.77 10.26 -10.04
C SER A 67 -5.56 11.12 -9.73
N GLU A 68 -5.61 11.85 -8.62
CA GLU A 68 -4.48 12.69 -8.26
C GLU A 68 -3.25 11.86 -7.94
N LEU A 69 -3.43 10.70 -7.33
CA LEU A 69 -2.30 9.84 -7.05
C LEU A 69 -1.68 9.28 -8.32
N GLU A 70 -2.52 8.99 -9.32
CA GLU A 70 -2.00 8.54 -10.60
C GLU A 70 -1.18 9.64 -11.26
N ILE A 71 -1.67 10.87 -11.19
CA ILE A 71 -0.94 11.99 -11.74
C ILE A 71 0.37 12.17 -11.00
N ALA A 72 0.34 12.02 -9.68
CA ALA A 72 1.55 12.16 -8.88
C ALA A 72 2.62 11.18 -9.33
N LYS A 73 2.23 9.96 -9.66
CA LYS A 73 3.20 8.99 -10.12
C LYS A 73 3.77 9.37 -11.47
N GLN A 74 2.99 10.04 -12.30
CA GLN A 74 3.46 10.43 -13.61
C GLN A 74 4.44 11.57 -13.56
N VAL A 75 4.28 12.47 -12.61
CA VAL A 75 5.18 13.62 -12.52
C VAL A 75 6.31 13.44 -11.53
N ALA A 76 6.35 12.35 -10.85
CA ALA A 76 7.38 12.11 -9.86
C ALA A 76 8.60 11.56 -10.55
N ASN A 77 9.53 12.33 -10.80
CA ASN A 77 10.78 11.84 -11.33
C ASN A 77 11.90 12.64 -10.81
#